data_f94a70f202d49cc2c9650e58b6ab32f6
#
_entry.id   f94a70f202d49cc2c9650e58b6ab32f6
#
_cell.length_a   1.000
_cell.length_b   1.000
_cell.length_c   1.000
_cell.angle_alpha   90.00
_cell.angle_beta   90.00
_cell.angle_gamma   90.00
#
_symmetry.space_group_name_H-M   'P 1'
#
loop_
_entity.id
_entity.type
_entity.pdbx_description
1 polymer ?
#
loop_
_entity_poly.entity_id
_entity_poly.type
_entity_poly.pdbx_seq_one_letter_code
_entity_poly.pdbx_strand_id
1 'polypeptide(L)'
;MKKFKYSEITPEKIYHKRRSFMRSISYGLGALTLSSVPLVNTKASNLNEPTSYDNITTYNNYYEFGTGKGDPHKRAKNFTTRPWNIKIEGLVEKPLELSIEEVLSIKSEERILKLRCVEGWSMVIPWLGFSLSELLNKVQIKPKAKFVEFETVYNPEEMVGQRYPVLNWPYIEGLRIDEAMHPLTTVVTGLYGKTLPNQNGAPLRIFIPWKYGFKSAKAIVKIRLTEKMPNTAWKNASPKEYGFYSNVNPEVDHPRWSQATERVIGESILAPRIKTLMFN
;
A
#
# COMPACT_ATOMS: atom_id res chain seq x y z
N MET A 1 -8.97 -3.31 -23.35
CA MET A 1 -8.33 -3.96 -22.18
C MET A 1 -9.04 -5.28 -21.88
N LYS A 2 -8.29 -6.37 -21.73
CA LYS A 2 -8.87 -7.71 -21.48
C LYS A 2 -9.41 -7.75 -20.05
N LYS A 3 -10.71 -8.06 -19.89
CA LYS A 3 -11.37 -8.18 -18.58
C LYS A 3 -10.99 -9.53 -17.96
N PHE A 4 -10.28 -9.53 -16.82
CA PHE A 4 -9.98 -10.77 -16.07
C PHE A 4 -11.13 -11.10 -15.11
N LYS A 5 -11.51 -12.38 -15.02
CA LYS A 5 -12.45 -12.86 -14.00
C LYS A 5 -11.67 -13.12 -12.70
N TYR A 6 -12.33 -13.08 -11.54
CA TYR A 6 -11.71 -13.37 -10.24
C TYR A 6 -11.00 -14.74 -10.23
N SER A 7 -11.56 -15.72 -10.98
CA SER A 7 -10.97 -17.05 -11.19
C SER A 7 -9.69 -17.04 -12.05
N GLU A 8 -9.37 -15.94 -12.73
CA GLU A 8 -8.17 -15.78 -13.56
C GLU A 8 -6.99 -15.15 -12.79
N ILE A 9 -7.22 -14.73 -11.55
CA ILE A 9 -6.18 -14.20 -10.67
C ILE A 9 -5.33 -15.38 -10.17
N THR A 10 -4.04 -15.32 -10.43
CA THR A 10 -3.11 -16.41 -10.08
C THR A 10 -2.83 -16.43 -8.58
N PRO A 11 -3.21 -17.48 -7.80
CA PRO A 11 -2.84 -17.60 -6.40
C PRO A 11 -1.31 -17.58 -6.21
N GLU A 12 -0.83 -17.07 -5.07
CA GLU A 12 0.59 -16.92 -4.73
C GLU A 12 1.42 -18.17 -5.07
N LYS A 13 0.98 -19.36 -4.64
CA LYS A 13 1.69 -20.63 -4.88
C LYS A 13 1.88 -20.95 -6.38
N ILE A 14 0.90 -20.59 -7.23
CA ILE A 14 0.98 -20.81 -8.67
C ILE A 14 1.83 -19.73 -9.33
N TYR A 15 1.75 -18.50 -8.83
CA TYR A 15 2.56 -17.38 -9.28
C TYR A 15 4.07 -17.67 -9.13
N HIS A 16 4.50 -18.15 -7.97
CA HIS A 16 5.89 -18.53 -7.72
C HIS A 16 6.31 -19.78 -8.54
N LYS A 17 5.43 -20.77 -8.74
CA LYS A 17 5.73 -21.95 -9.56
C LYS A 17 5.93 -21.64 -11.03
N ARG A 18 5.11 -20.76 -11.65
CA ARG A 18 5.30 -20.33 -13.06
C ARG A 18 6.67 -19.70 -13.27
N ARG A 19 7.13 -18.92 -12.34
CA ARG A 19 8.41 -18.21 -12.44
C ARG A 19 9.61 -19.13 -12.24
N SER A 20 9.53 -20.13 -11.34
CA SER A 20 10.56 -21.15 -11.20
C SER A 20 10.66 -22.03 -12.45
N PHE A 21 9.53 -22.35 -13.08
CA PHE A 21 9.47 -23.10 -14.34
C PHE A 21 10.12 -22.32 -15.51
N MET A 22 9.82 -21.02 -15.64
CA MET A 22 10.46 -20.18 -16.66
C MET A 22 11.97 -20.03 -16.44
N ARG A 23 12.44 -20.02 -15.19
CA ARG A 23 13.88 -20.03 -14.86
C ARG A 23 14.55 -21.36 -15.25
N SER A 24 13.89 -22.49 -15.03
CA SER A 24 14.43 -23.82 -15.39
C SER A 24 14.68 -23.96 -16.89
N ILE A 25 13.89 -23.30 -17.73
CA ILE A 25 14.08 -23.30 -19.19
C ILE A 25 15.29 -22.46 -19.60
N SER A 26 15.60 -21.37 -18.86
CA SER A 26 16.74 -20.49 -19.16
C SER A 26 18.09 -21.09 -18.76
N TYR A 27 18.12 -22.10 -17.88
CA TYR A 27 19.36 -22.78 -17.44
C TYR A 27 19.70 -24.04 -18.24
N GLY A 28 18.85 -24.43 -19.20
CA GLY A 28 19.03 -25.66 -19.99
C GLY A 28 19.96 -25.55 -21.21
N LEU A 29 20.50 -24.39 -21.52
CA LEU A 29 21.38 -24.16 -22.68
C LEU A 29 22.69 -23.48 -22.24
N GLY A 30 23.60 -24.23 -21.64
CA GLY A 30 24.94 -23.70 -21.35
C GLY A 30 25.67 -24.40 -20.21
N ALA A 31 25.85 -25.72 -20.32
CA ALA A 31 26.76 -26.42 -19.43
C ALA A 31 27.90 -27.04 -20.25
N LEU A 32 29.05 -26.38 -20.30
CA LEU A 32 30.34 -27.06 -20.42
C LEU A 32 31.47 -26.16 -19.89
N THR A 33 32.14 -26.68 -18.85
CA THR A 33 33.50 -26.43 -18.33
C THR A 33 33.86 -25.06 -17.75
N LEU A 34 34.18 -24.99 -16.45
CA LEU A 34 35.50 -24.87 -15.86
C LEU A 34 35.42 -24.62 -14.34
N SER A 35 36.30 -25.29 -13.67
CA SER A 35 36.55 -25.49 -12.24
C SER A 35 36.62 -24.22 -11.36
N SER A 36 36.05 -24.34 -10.14
CA SER A 36 36.53 -23.90 -8.81
C SER A 36 36.94 -22.42 -8.60
N VAL A 37 35.96 -21.59 -8.25
CA VAL A 37 36.04 -20.56 -7.20
C VAL A 37 34.61 -20.43 -6.65
N PRO A 38 34.35 -20.39 -5.31
CA PRO A 38 33.03 -20.07 -4.82
C PRO A 38 32.78 -18.60 -5.06
N LEU A 39 32.21 -18.27 -6.21
CA LEU A 39 31.56 -16.98 -6.43
C LEU A 39 30.39 -16.94 -5.44
N VAL A 40 30.54 -16.15 -4.38
CA VAL A 40 29.40 -15.63 -3.62
C VAL A 40 28.53 -14.90 -4.62
N ASN A 41 27.53 -15.59 -5.13
CA ASN A 41 26.53 -15.02 -6.03
C ASN A 41 25.71 -14.01 -5.21
N THR A 42 26.16 -12.78 -5.12
CA THR A 42 25.35 -11.65 -4.72
C THR A 42 24.32 -11.47 -5.85
N LYS A 43 23.19 -12.20 -5.76
CA LYS A 43 22.03 -11.95 -6.61
C LYS A 43 21.68 -10.48 -6.44
N ALA A 44 21.91 -9.69 -7.49
CA ALA A 44 21.29 -8.38 -7.59
C ALA A 44 19.80 -8.56 -7.31
N SER A 45 19.28 -7.86 -6.30
CA SER A 45 17.86 -7.92 -5.94
C SER A 45 17.04 -7.63 -7.20
N ASN A 46 16.27 -8.63 -7.65
CA ASN A 46 15.37 -8.45 -8.77
C ASN A 46 14.24 -7.52 -8.32
N LEU A 47 14.37 -6.23 -8.58
CA LEU A 47 13.40 -5.18 -8.23
C LEU A 47 11.97 -5.45 -8.72
N ASN A 48 11.80 -6.45 -9.58
CA ASN A 48 10.52 -6.87 -10.17
C ASN A 48 9.94 -8.14 -9.52
N GLU A 49 10.63 -8.75 -8.55
CA GLU A 49 10.08 -9.93 -7.87
C GLU A 49 9.18 -9.50 -6.71
N PRO A 50 7.93 -9.98 -6.66
CA PRO A 50 7.07 -9.72 -5.52
C PRO A 50 7.69 -10.22 -4.21
N THR A 51 7.59 -9.38 -3.19
CA THR A 51 7.94 -9.73 -1.81
C THR A 51 7.06 -10.87 -1.32
N SER A 52 7.60 -11.84 -0.59
CA SER A 52 6.82 -12.99 -0.12
C SER A 52 5.59 -12.56 0.70
N TYR A 53 4.53 -13.35 0.65
CA TYR A 53 3.31 -13.12 1.42
C TYR A 53 3.60 -12.97 2.91
N ASP A 54 4.47 -13.82 3.47
CA ASP A 54 4.84 -13.78 4.88
C ASP A 54 5.50 -12.45 5.25
N ASN A 55 6.44 -11.97 4.45
CA ASN A 55 7.08 -10.68 4.69
C ASN A 55 6.09 -9.52 4.61
N ILE A 56 5.18 -9.53 3.62
CA ILE A 56 4.16 -8.48 3.46
C ILE A 56 3.19 -8.47 4.65
N THR A 57 2.85 -9.63 5.20
CA THR A 57 1.84 -9.74 6.26
C THR A 57 2.41 -9.66 7.68
N THR A 58 3.73 -9.82 7.85
CA THR A 58 4.37 -9.79 9.17
C THR A 58 5.19 -8.55 9.45
N TYR A 59 5.52 -7.75 8.42
CA TYR A 59 6.31 -6.53 8.54
C TYR A 59 5.50 -5.33 8.08
N ASN A 60 4.83 -4.63 9.02
CA ASN A 60 3.88 -3.57 8.72
C ASN A 60 4.12 -2.32 9.59
N ASN A 61 3.81 -1.16 9.03
CA ASN A 61 3.56 0.06 9.78
C ASN A 61 2.04 0.27 9.86
N TYR A 62 1.45 0.02 11.02
CA TYR A 62 0.03 0.23 11.26
C TYR A 62 -0.15 0.59 12.74
N TYR A 63 0.03 1.87 13.01
CA TYR A 63 0.18 2.42 14.37
C TYR A 63 -1.06 2.24 15.24
N GLU A 64 -2.22 2.09 14.62
CA GLU A 64 -3.48 1.75 15.28
C GLU A 64 -3.40 0.41 16.03
N PHE A 65 -2.52 -0.50 15.60
CA PHE A 65 -2.24 -1.77 16.30
C PHE A 65 -0.92 -1.74 17.07
N GLY A 66 -0.09 -0.72 16.91
CA GLY A 66 1.17 -0.56 17.62
C GLY A 66 2.31 -0.06 16.74
N THR A 67 3.42 0.34 17.36
CA THR A 67 4.55 0.99 16.69
C THR A 67 5.60 0.00 16.18
N GLY A 68 5.61 -1.23 16.68
CA GLY A 68 6.52 -2.30 16.22
C GLY A 68 6.06 -2.91 14.90
N LYS A 69 7.00 -3.29 14.03
CA LYS A 69 6.71 -3.85 12.69
C LYS A 69 5.90 -5.14 12.71
N GLY A 70 6.05 -5.95 13.76
CA GLY A 70 5.31 -7.19 13.96
C GLY A 70 4.02 -7.03 14.78
N ASP A 71 3.75 -5.85 15.34
CA ASP A 71 2.56 -5.61 16.18
C ASP A 71 1.27 -5.79 15.40
N PRO A 72 1.10 -5.24 14.18
CA PRO A 72 -0.14 -5.40 13.43
C PRO A 72 -0.45 -6.87 13.13
N HIS A 73 0.55 -7.67 12.74
CA HIS A 73 0.36 -9.10 12.50
C HIS A 73 -0.16 -9.85 13.74
N LYS A 74 0.31 -9.47 14.93
CA LYS A 74 -0.07 -10.12 16.19
C LYS A 74 -1.43 -9.64 16.69
N ARG A 75 -1.70 -8.33 16.62
CA ARG A 75 -2.81 -7.67 17.30
C ARG A 75 -4.05 -7.47 16.44
N ALA A 76 -3.92 -7.46 15.11
CA ALA A 76 -5.06 -7.28 14.22
C ALA A 76 -5.85 -8.57 13.92
N LYS A 77 -5.48 -9.72 14.48
CA LYS A 77 -6.09 -11.02 14.16
C LYS A 77 -7.60 -11.03 14.28
N ASN A 78 -8.12 -10.43 15.34
CA ASN A 78 -9.54 -10.39 15.69
C ASN A 78 -10.24 -9.09 15.30
N PHE A 79 -9.58 -8.26 14.48
CA PHE A 79 -10.16 -7.00 14.05
C PHE A 79 -11.40 -7.24 13.16
N THR A 80 -12.51 -6.63 13.54
CA THR A 80 -13.81 -6.78 12.91
C THR A 80 -13.89 -5.89 11.67
N THR A 81 -14.12 -6.52 10.52
CA THR A 81 -14.22 -5.83 9.22
C THR A 81 -15.60 -5.96 8.58
N ARG A 82 -16.58 -6.51 9.32
CA ARG A 82 -17.98 -6.65 8.91
C ARG A 82 -18.92 -6.58 10.12
N PRO A 83 -20.05 -5.83 10.01
CA PRO A 83 -20.42 -4.96 8.88
C PRO A 83 -19.48 -3.76 8.74
N TRP A 84 -19.32 -3.23 7.51
CA TRP A 84 -18.46 -2.07 7.26
C TRP A 84 -19.04 -1.19 6.16
N ASN A 85 -19.17 0.10 6.44
CA ASN A 85 -19.69 1.09 5.50
C ASN A 85 -18.63 2.16 5.21
N ILE A 86 -18.63 2.67 4.00
CA ILE A 86 -17.77 3.76 3.54
C ILE A 86 -18.66 4.91 3.08
N LYS A 87 -18.50 6.09 3.71
CA LYS A 87 -19.21 7.31 3.31
C LYS A 87 -18.34 8.13 2.35
N ILE A 88 -18.95 8.58 1.25
CA ILE A 88 -18.34 9.54 0.32
C ILE A 88 -19.18 10.81 0.39
N GLU A 89 -18.59 11.91 0.87
CA GLU A 89 -19.30 13.13 1.21
C GLU A 89 -18.50 14.41 0.93
N GLY A 90 -19.01 15.57 1.39
CA GLY A 90 -18.35 16.88 1.26
C GLY A 90 -18.76 17.59 -0.02
N LEU A 91 -17.79 18.07 -0.81
CA LEU A 91 -18.04 18.79 -2.06
C LEU A 91 -18.42 17.85 -3.21
N VAL A 92 -19.54 17.15 -3.04
CA VAL A 92 -20.18 16.26 -4.03
C VAL A 92 -21.65 16.66 -4.21
N GLU A 93 -22.23 16.35 -5.37
CA GLU A 93 -23.67 16.58 -5.62
C GLU A 93 -24.53 15.50 -4.95
N LYS A 94 -24.03 14.26 -4.98
CA LYS A 94 -24.73 13.08 -4.48
C LYS A 94 -23.85 12.34 -3.47
N PRO A 95 -23.96 12.63 -2.17
CA PRO A 95 -23.29 11.83 -1.15
C PRO A 95 -23.71 10.36 -1.27
N LEU A 96 -22.77 9.47 -1.01
CA LEU A 96 -22.96 8.03 -1.19
C LEU A 96 -22.44 7.30 0.06
N GLU A 97 -23.18 6.29 0.49
CA GLU A 97 -22.74 5.33 1.49
C GLU A 97 -22.80 3.94 0.86
N LEU A 98 -21.69 3.21 0.93
CA LEU A 98 -21.56 1.88 0.38
C LEU A 98 -21.19 0.90 1.49
N SER A 99 -21.83 -0.25 1.50
CA SER A 99 -21.36 -1.41 2.25
C SER A 99 -20.05 -1.95 1.65
N ILE A 100 -19.27 -2.67 2.44
CA ILE A 100 -18.05 -3.31 1.93
C ILE A 100 -18.38 -4.33 0.82
N GLU A 101 -19.53 -4.98 0.87
CA GLU A 101 -20.00 -5.92 -0.14
C GLU A 101 -20.21 -5.23 -1.49
N GLU A 102 -20.80 -4.02 -1.49
CA GLU A 102 -20.95 -3.22 -2.70
C GLU A 102 -19.59 -2.77 -3.25
N VAL A 103 -18.65 -2.38 -2.39
CA VAL A 103 -17.28 -2.05 -2.80
C VAL A 103 -16.57 -3.26 -3.40
N LEU A 104 -16.71 -4.44 -2.78
CA LEU A 104 -16.09 -5.68 -3.26
C LEU A 104 -16.73 -6.20 -4.56
N SER A 105 -17.94 -5.76 -4.91
CA SER A 105 -18.59 -6.08 -6.19
C SER A 105 -17.97 -5.32 -7.36
N ILE A 106 -17.23 -4.23 -7.10
CA ILE A 106 -16.52 -3.49 -8.14
C ILE A 106 -15.37 -4.36 -8.66
N LYS A 107 -15.26 -4.41 -9.97
CA LYS A 107 -14.28 -5.25 -10.64
C LYS A 107 -12.86 -4.84 -10.25
N SER A 108 -12.18 -5.71 -9.54
CA SER A 108 -10.77 -5.56 -9.15
C SER A 108 -9.84 -6.24 -10.13
N GLU A 109 -8.63 -5.69 -10.27
CA GLU A 109 -7.52 -6.26 -11.04
C GLU A 109 -6.26 -6.35 -10.15
N GLU A 110 -5.38 -7.30 -10.45
CA GLU A 110 -4.09 -7.40 -9.76
C GLU A 110 -3.10 -6.40 -10.38
N ARG A 111 -2.49 -5.61 -9.51
CA ARG A 111 -1.47 -4.61 -9.83
C ARG A 111 -0.21 -4.88 -9.01
N ILE A 112 0.88 -5.25 -9.67
CA ILE A 112 2.16 -5.48 -9.01
C ILE A 112 2.88 -4.15 -8.92
N LEU A 113 2.87 -3.54 -7.73
CA LEU A 113 3.38 -2.19 -7.51
C LEU A 113 4.32 -2.16 -6.29
N LYS A 114 5.33 -1.29 -6.38
CA LYS A 114 6.30 -1.08 -5.33
C LYS A 114 5.74 -0.12 -4.27
N LEU A 115 5.79 -0.54 -3.01
CA LEU A 115 5.57 0.30 -1.84
C LEU A 115 6.91 0.76 -1.28
N ARG A 116 7.10 2.06 -1.13
CA ARG A 116 8.29 2.68 -0.53
C ARG A 116 7.90 3.37 0.77
N CYS A 117 8.50 2.95 1.86
CA CYS A 117 8.32 3.61 3.16
C CYS A 117 9.31 4.76 3.33
N VAL A 118 8.88 5.84 3.97
CA VAL A 118 9.75 6.96 4.36
C VAL A 118 10.94 6.51 5.21
N GLU A 119 10.83 5.43 5.95
CA GLU A 119 11.89 4.81 6.76
C GLU A 119 13.00 4.11 5.94
N GLY A 120 13.00 4.24 4.62
CA GLY A 120 14.07 3.72 3.77
C GLY A 120 14.00 2.22 3.51
N TRP A 121 12.82 1.63 3.43
CA TRP A 121 12.60 0.25 3.00
C TRP A 121 11.47 0.16 1.98
N SER A 122 11.43 -0.95 1.23
CA SER A 122 10.42 -1.18 0.19
C SER A 122 9.99 -2.64 0.10
N MET A 123 8.84 -2.83 -0.51
CA MET A 123 8.25 -4.10 -0.91
C MET A 123 7.66 -3.98 -2.30
N VAL A 124 7.66 -5.06 -3.07
CA VAL A 124 6.90 -5.19 -4.31
C VAL A 124 5.68 -6.04 -4.02
N ILE A 125 4.49 -5.48 -4.15
CA ILE A 125 3.26 -6.11 -3.65
C ILE A 125 2.26 -6.30 -4.78
N PRO A 126 1.75 -7.53 -5.00
CA PRO A 126 0.63 -7.80 -5.90
C PRO A 126 -0.69 -7.39 -5.23
N TRP A 127 -1.06 -6.12 -5.38
CA TRP A 127 -2.31 -5.57 -4.86
C TRP A 127 -3.49 -6.02 -5.73
N LEU A 128 -4.60 -6.37 -5.10
CA LEU A 128 -5.89 -6.56 -5.76
C LEU A 128 -6.77 -5.35 -5.47
N GLY A 129 -7.28 -4.70 -6.51
CA GLY A 129 -8.11 -3.52 -6.33
C GLY A 129 -8.52 -2.85 -7.65
N PHE A 130 -9.07 -1.65 -7.54
CA PHE A 130 -9.55 -0.85 -8.66
C PHE A 130 -9.18 0.63 -8.47
N SER A 131 -9.31 1.44 -9.51
CA SER A 131 -8.97 2.87 -9.42
C SER A 131 -9.93 3.62 -8.50
N LEU A 132 -9.40 4.49 -7.63
CA LEU A 132 -10.23 5.33 -6.75
C LEU A 132 -11.23 6.19 -7.55
N SER A 133 -10.85 6.60 -8.74
CA SER A 133 -11.73 7.36 -9.65
C SER A 133 -13.04 6.64 -9.97
N GLU A 134 -13.08 5.30 -9.92
CA GLU A 134 -14.33 4.55 -10.14
C GLU A 134 -15.37 4.80 -9.02
N LEU A 135 -14.92 5.01 -7.77
CA LEU A 135 -15.81 5.45 -6.70
C LEU A 135 -16.17 6.94 -6.82
N LEU A 136 -15.17 7.78 -7.06
CA LEU A 136 -15.36 9.23 -7.09
C LEU A 136 -16.26 9.68 -8.26
N ASN A 137 -16.25 8.99 -9.39
CA ASN A 137 -17.14 9.28 -10.51
C ASN A 137 -18.63 9.02 -10.20
N LYS A 138 -18.94 8.21 -9.16
CA LYS A 138 -20.34 7.94 -8.76
C LYS A 138 -20.98 9.12 -8.02
N VAL A 139 -20.20 10.03 -7.44
CA VAL A 139 -20.70 11.08 -6.53
C VAL A 139 -20.83 12.47 -7.15
N GLN A 140 -20.45 12.66 -8.41
CA GLN A 140 -20.48 13.93 -9.11
C GLN A 140 -19.78 15.06 -8.33
N ILE A 141 -18.46 15.14 -8.49
CA ILE A 141 -17.58 16.06 -7.76
C ILE A 141 -17.89 17.52 -8.12
N LYS A 142 -18.09 18.37 -7.10
CA LYS A 142 -18.28 19.82 -7.30
C LYS A 142 -16.99 20.51 -7.76
N PRO A 143 -17.04 21.51 -8.64
CA PRO A 143 -15.84 22.19 -9.17
C PRO A 143 -14.94 22.83 -8.10
N LYS A 144 -15.47 23.15 -6.92
CA LYS A 144 -14.70 23.71 -5.80
C LYS A 144 -13.84 22.66 -5.06
N ALA A 145 -14.05 21.37 -5.29
CA ALA A 145 -13.25 20.32 -4.66
C ALA A 145 -11.83 20.33 -5.21
N LYS A 146 -10.85 20.51 -4.34
CA LYS A 146 -9.41 20.53 -4.65
C LYS A 146 -8.66 19.36 -4.06
N PHE A 147 -9.21 18.76 -2.98
CA PHE A 147 -8.59 17.69 -2.22
C PHE A 147 -9.62 16.60 -1.89
N VAL A 148 -9.08 15.41 -1.67
CA VAL A 148 -9.79 14.25 -1.11
C VAL A 148 -9.13 13.92 0.22
N GLU A 149 -9.95 13.84 1.27
CA GLU A 149 -9.57 13.44 2.62
C GLU A 149 -10.05 12.01 2.88
N PHE A 150 -9.21 11.21 3.49
CA PHE A 150 -9.51 9.85 3.94
C PHE A 150 -9.50 9.83 5.47
N GLU A 151 -10.58 9.36 6.06
CA GLU A 151 -10.70 9.12 7.49
C GLU A 151 -10.76 7.62 7.74
N THR A 152 -9.92 7.14 8.65
CA THR A 152 -9.88 5.73 9.04
C THR A 152 -10.78 5.48 10.24
N VAL A 153 -11.05 4.21 10.53
CA VAL A 153 -11.87 3.84 11.67
C VAL A 153 -11.22 4.24 12.99
N TYR A 154 -12.01 4.72 13.94
CA TYR A 154 -11.63 4.89 15.33
C TYR A 154 -12.28 3.81 16.18
N ASN A 155 -11.51 2.81 16.60
CA ASN A 155 -11.95 1.68 17.41
C ASN A 155 -10.84 1.26 18.39
N PRO A 156 -10.64 2.02 19.50
CA PRO A 156 -9.57 1.72 20.45
C PRO A 156 -9.78 0.40 21.23
N GLU A 157 -10.94 -0.21 21.15
CA GLU A 157 -11.18 -1.52 21.77
C GLU A 157 -10.41 -2.63 21.03
N GLU A 158 -10.46 -2.63 19.71
CA GLU A 158 -9.77 -3.60 18.86
C GLU A 158 -8.40 -3.08 18.38
N MET A 159 -8.29 -1.77 18.15
CA MET A 159 -7.07 -1.07 17.71
C MET A 159 -6.33 -0.45 18.91
N VAL A 160 -5.66 -1.30 19.66
CA VAL A 160 -5.04 -0.92 20.95
C VAL A 160 -4.01 0.22 20.87
N GLY A 161 -3.41 0.45 19.69
CA GLY A 161 -2.49 1.57 19.46
C GLY A 161 -3.19 2.93 19.52
N GLN A 162 -4.50 2.99 19.23
CA GLN A 162 -5.30 4.21 19.32
C GLN A 162 -5.54 4.68 20.76
N ARG A 163 -5.23 3.86 21.76
CA ARG A 163 -5.27 4.25 23.19
C ARG A 163 -4.11 5.17 23.57
N TYR A 164 -3.11 5.29 22.72
CA TYR A 164 -1.91 6.07 22.99
C TYR A 164 -1.82 7.27 22.04
N PRO A 165 -1.39 8.46 22.52
CA PRO A 165 -1.34 9.68 21.73
C PRO A 165 -0.09 9.77 20.84
N VAL A 166 0.26 8.67 20.15
CA VAL A 166 1.37 8.64 19.18
C VAL A 166 1.04 9.50 17.95
N LEU A 167 -0.22 9.48 17.56
CA LEU A 167 -0.82 10.31 16.50
C LEU A 167 -2.17 10.84 16.99
N ASN A 168 -2.71 11.83 16.32
CA ASN A 168 -4.11 12.23 16.51
C ASN A 168 -5.01 11.21 15.80
N TRP A 169 -5.94 10.63 16.55
CA TRP A 169 -6.90 9.65 16.04
C TRP A 169 -8.29 10.28 15.79
N PRO A 170 -9.06 9.81 14.80
CA PRO A 170 -8.70 8.81 13.79
C PRO A 170 -7.55 9.27 12.89
N TYR A 171 -6.90 8.33 12.21
CA TYR A 171 -5.86 8.63 11.22
C TYR A 171 -6.49 9.35 10.02
N ILE A 172 -5.97 10.51 9.67
CA ILE A 172 -6.41 11.31 8.51
C ILE A 172 -5.30 11.38 7.50
N GLU A 173 -5.64 11.12 6.24
CA GLU A 173 -4.78 11.36 5.09
C GLU A 173 -5.50 12.12 3.98
N GLY A 174 -4.73 12.62 3.03
CA GLY A 174 -5.31 13.36 1.92
C GLY A 174 -4.47 13.35 0.65
N LEU A 175 -5.15 13.58 -0.46
CA LEU A 175 -4.58 13.74 -1.80
C LEU A 175 -5.13 15.01 -2.46
N ARG A 176 -4.42 15.54 -3.45
CA ARG A 176 -5.02 16.46 -4.41
C ARG A 176 -6.06 15.70 -5.24
N ILE A 177 -7.02 16.43 -5.78
CA ILE A 177 -8.08 15.83 -6.60
C ILE A 177 -7.52 15.10 -7.84
N ASP A 178 -6.53 15.70 -8.51
CA ASP A 178 -5.88 15.08 -9.67
C ASP A 178 -5.10 13.80 -9.32
N GLU A 179 -4.44 13.76 -8.14
CA GLU A 179 -3.79 12.55 -7.62
C GLU A 179 -4.82 11.47 -7.27
N ALA A 180 -5.96 11.86 -6.68
CA ALA A 180 -7.05 10.93 -6.36
C ALA A 180 -7.73 10.35 -7.61
N MET A 181 -7.83 11.15 -8.68
CA MET A 181 -8.40 10.74 -9.97
C MET A 181 -7.41 9.99 -10.86
N HIS A 182 -6.14 9.91 -10.48
CA HIS A 182 -5.12 9.22 -11.28
C HIS A 182 -5.41 7.72 -11.37
N PRO A 183 -5.29 7.08 -12.55
CA PRO A 183 -5.64 5.65 -12.74
C PRO A 183 -4.91 4.67 -11.80
N LEU A 184 -3.70 5.03 -11.36
CA LEU A 184 -2.89 4.20 -10.46
C LEU A 184 -3.18 4.44 -8.96
N THR A 185 -3.96 5.45 -8.59
CA THR A 185 -4.46 5.57 -7.23
C THR A 185 -5.51 4.51 -7.00
N THR A 186 -5.17 3.52 -6.18
CA THR A 186 -5.90 2.26 -6.10
C THR A 186 -6.64 2.14 -4.76
N VAL A 187 -7.92 1.81 -4.82
CA VAL A 187 -8.65 1.20 -3.70
C VAL A 187 -8.26 -0.26 -3.65
N VAL A 188 -7.56 -0.66 -2.62
CA VAL A 188 -7.07 -2.02 -2.44
C VAL A 188 -8.00 -2.79 -1.53
N THR A 189 -8.47 -3.94 -2.00
CA THR A 189 -9.38 -4.86 -1.32
C THR A 189 -8.74 -6.24 -1.10
N GLY A 190 -7.53 -6.45 -1.63
CA GLY A 190 -6.81 -7.71 -1.48
C GLY A 190 -5.35 -7.65 -1.89
N LEU A 191 -4.66 -8.75 -1.69
CA LEU A 191 -3.30 -8.99 -2.16
C LEU A 191 -3.08 -10.47 -2.49
N TYR A 192 -2.23 -10.77 -3.47
CA TYR A 192 -1.98 -12.14 -3.93
C TYR A 192 -3.27 -12.92 -4.26
N GLY A 193 -4.25 -12.25 -4.88
CA GLY A 193 -5.54 -12.86 -5.24
C GLY A 193 -6.45 -13.23 -4.05
N LYS A 194 -6.08 -12.85 -2.81
CA LYS A 194 -6.85 -13.08 -1.58
C LYS A 194 -7.43 -11.78 -1.06
N THR A 195 -8.44 -11.86 -0.20
CA THR A 195 -8.95 -10.72 0.57
C THR A 195 -7.83 -10.08 1.37
N LEU A 196 -7.91 -8.76 1.56
CA LEU A 196 -6.91 -7.99 2.28
C LEU A 196 -6.83 -8.44 3.75
N PRO A 197 -5.66 -8.85 4.26
CA PRO A 197 -5.51 -9.20 5.67
C PRO A 197 -5.65 -7.98 6.58
N ASN A 198 -6.13 -8.20 7.80
CA ASN A 198 -6.37 -7.14 8.79
C ASN A 198 -5.13 -6.26 9.01
N GLN A 199 -3.96 -6.87 9.21
CA GLN A 199 -2.69 -6.15 9.43
C GLN A 199 -2.20 -5.37 8.20
N ASN A 200 -2.77 -5.61 7.02
CA ASN A 200 -2.47 -4.90 5.80
C ASN A 200 -3.49 -3.80 5.48
N GLY A 201 -4.50 -3.59 6.35
CA GLY A 201 -5.44 -2.49 6.25
C GLY A 201 -6.84 -2.86 5.78
N ALA A 202 -7.30 -4.10 6.08
CA ALA A 202 -8.67 -4.54 5.80
C ALA A 202 -9.73 -3.61 6.44
N PRO A 203 -10.95 -3.57 5.85
CA PRO A 203 -11.39 -4.31 4.68
C PRO A 203 -10.96 -3.66 3.36
N LEU A 204 -10.56 -2.38 3.37
CA LEU A 204 -10.03 -1.66 2.22
C LEU A 204 -9.03 -0.59 2.67
N ARG A 205 -8.10 -0.29 1.78
CA ARG A 205 -7.11 0.80 1.93
C ARG A 205 -6.88 1.51 0.62
N ILE A 206 -6.23 2.69 0.69
CA ILE A 206 -5.69 3.34 -0.51
C ILE A 206 -4.23 2.93 -0.70
N PHE A 207 -3.80 2.85 -1.95
CA PHE A 207 -2.42 2.72 -2.35
C PHE A 207 -2.07 3.70 -3.48
N ILE A 208 -0.95 4.43 -3.31
CA ILE A 208 -0.46 5.42 -4.28
C ILE A 208 1.02 5.13 -4.53
N PRO A 209 1.42 4.60 -5.71
CA PRO A 209 2.76 4.08 -5.93
C PRO A 209 3.88 5.11 -5.89
N TRP A 210 3.60 6.38 -6.20
CA TRP A 210 4.61 7.46 -6.17
C TRP A 210 4.73 8.18 -4.81
N LYS A 211 3.92 7.80 -3.82
CA LYS A 211 3.96 8.40 -2.48
C LYS A 211 4.56 7.46 -1.45
N TYR A 212 5.17 8.03 -0.42
CA TYR A 212 5.58 7.23 0.74
C TYR A 212 4.39 6.51 1.37
N GLY A 213 4.64 5.29 1.88
CA GLY A 213 3.62 4.37 2.35
C GLY A 213 2.64 4.91 3.40
N PHE A 214 3.04 5.92 4.19
CA PHE A 214 2.14 6.51 5.19
C PHE A 214 0.98 7.30 4.58
N LYS A 215 1.10 7.73 3.32
CA LYS A 215 0.00 8.36 2.56
C LYS A 215 -1.13 7.39 2.23
N SER A 216 -0.90 6.11 2.39
CA SER A 216 -1.82 5.02 2.03
C SER A 216 -2.71 4.64 3.23
N ALA A 217 -3.74 5.45 3.52
CA ALA A 217 -4.69 5.22 4.61
C ALA A 217 -5.31 3.82 4.57
N LYS A 218 -5.54 3.22 5.76
CA LYS A 218 -5.99 1.85 5.97
C LYS A 218 -7.30 1.81 6.75
N ALA A 219 -8.12 0.78 6.55
CA ALA A 219 -9.42 0.63 7.23
C ALA A 219 -10.27 1.92 7.13
N ILE A 220 -10.48 2.38 5.89
CA ILE A 220 -11.15 3.64 5.58
C ILE A 220 -12.65 3.51 5.84
N VAL A 221 -13.23 4.49 6.52
CA VAL A 221 -14.67 4.61 6.76
C VAL A 221 -15.28 5.84 6.08
N LYS A 222 -14.44 6.82 5.69
CA LYS A 222 -14.94 8.04 5.06
C LYS A 222 -13.96 8.59 4.03
N ILE A 223 -14.52 9.05 2.92
CA ILE A 223 -13.84 9.78 1.85
C ILE A 223 -14.57 11.12 1.72
N ARG A 224 -13.89 12.23 2.03
CA ARG A 224 -14.49 13.55 1.99
C ARG A 224 -13.80 14.42 0.95
N LEU A 225 -14.56 15.05 0.07
CA LEU A 225 -14.06 16.02 -0.90
C LEU A 225 -14.10 17.42 -0.30
N THR A 226 -12.96 18.13 -0.34
CA THR A 226 -12.78 19.42 0.33
C THR A 226 -12.15 20.47 -0.59
N GLU A 227 -12.41 21.75 -0.31
CA GLU A 227 -11.72 22.86 -0.94
C GLU A 227 -10.37 23.13 -0.29
N LYS A 228 -10.31 22.98 1.04
CA LYS A 228 -9.11 23.23 1.83
C LYS A 228 -8.28 21.95 1.96
N MET A 229 -6.96 22.13 1.97
CA MET A 229 -6.01 21.03 2.19
C MET A 229 -6.26 20.37 3.55
N PRO A 230 -6.47 19.03 3.60
CA PRO A 230 -6.65 18.30 4.85
C PRO A 230 -5.44 18.39 5.79
N ASN A 231 -5.72 18.36 7.09
CA ASN A 231 -4.69 18.20 8.10
C ASN A 231 -4.41 16.70 8.29
N THR A 232 -3.28 16.24 7.72
CA THR A 232 -2.93 14.81 7.76
C THR A 232 -2.19 14.43 9.03
N ALA A 233 -2.32 13.16 9.46
CA ALA A 233 -1.85 12.68 10.75
C ALA A 233 -0.37 12.96 10.99
N TRP A 234 0.51 12.54 10.07
CA TRP A 234 1.96 12.74 10.24
C TRP A 234 2.40 14.20 10.11
N LYS A 235 1.78 14.97 9.20
CA LYS A 235 2.04 16.42 9.10
C LYS A 235 1.69 17.14 10.40
N ASN A 236 0.62 16.75 11.08
CA ASN A 236 0.25 17.32 12.38
C ASN A 236 1.21 16.88 13.49
N ALA A 237 1.59 15.60 13.52
CA ALA A 237 2.45 15.06 14.57
C ALA A 237 3.90 15.58 14.46
N SER A 238 4.41 15.76 13.24
CA SER A 238 5.81 16.16 13.02
C SER A 238 5.94 17.00 11.73
N PRO A 239 5.48 18.27 11.76
CA PRO A 239 5.39 19.11 10.54
C PRO A 239 6.75 19.48 9.94
N LYS A 240 7.83 19.37 10.71
CA LYS A 240 9.20 19.58 10.21
C LYS A 240 9.76 18.39 9.44
N GLU A 241 9.13 17.20 9.56
CA GLU A 241 9.61 15.96 8.97
C GLU A 241 8.67 15.46 7.85
N TYR A 242 7.37 15.74 7.93
CA TYR A 242 6.35 15.21 7.03
C TYR A 242 5.51 16.32 6.39
N GLY A 243 5.54 16.36 5.07
CA GLY A 243 4.70 17.25 4.28
C GLY A 243 3.38 16.59 3.85
N PHE A 244 2.50 17.40 3.27
CA PHE A 244 1.22 16.91 2.72
C PHE A 244 1.43 16.01 1.49
N TYR A 245 2.29 16.42 0.56
CA TYR A 245 2.45 15.69 -0.71
C TYR A 245 3.20 14.37 -0.54
N SER A 246 4.33 14.40 0.11
CA SER A 246 5.15 13.22 0.47
C SER A 246 5.36 12.23 -0.68
N ASN A 247 5.72 12.75 -1.83
CA ASN A 247 6.14 11.95 -2.97
C ASN A 247 7.51 11.33 -2.68
N VAL A 248 7.72 10.10 -3.14
CA VAL A 248 9.04 9.47 -3.09
C VAL A 248 10.02 10.27 -3.93
N ASN A 249 11.03 10.84 -3.27
CA ASN A 249 12.09 11.59 -3.93
C ASN A 249 13.44 11.21 -3.31
N PRO A 250 14.32 10.48 -4.06
CA PRO A 250 15.63 10.09 -3.56
C PRO A 250 16.62 11.26 -3.40
N GLU A 251 16.32 12.43 -3.98
CA GLU A 251 17.17 13.62 -3.93
C GLU A 251 16.80 14.55 -2.76
N VAL A 252 15.71 14.26 -2.04
CA VAL A 252 15.25 15.03 -0.88
C VAL A 252 15.24 14.14 0.35
N ASP A 253 16.23 14.33 1.20
CA ASP A 253 16.39 13.53 2.42
C ASP A 253 15.32 13.85 3.48
N HIS A 254 15.03 12.86 4.32
CA HIS A 254 14.34 13.09 5.59
C HIS A 254 15.32 13.80 6.55
N PRO A 255 14.88 14.69 7.46
CA PRO A 255 15.79 15.40 8.37
C PRO A 255 16.73 14.51 9.18
N ARG A 256 16.41 13.24 9.35
CA ARG A 256 17.18 12.29 10.18
C ARG A 256 17.89 11.18 9.41
N TRP A 257 17.57 10.96 8.13
CA TRP A 257 18.19 9.92 7.28
C TRP A 257 18.06 10.21 5.80
N SER A 258 18.94 9.59 5.01
CA SER A 258 18.91 9.72 3.55
C SER A 258 17.79 8.89 2.91
N GLN A 259 17.22 9.44 1.85
CA GLN A 259 16.23 8.77 1.00
C GLN A 259 16.83 8.20 -0.30
N ALA A 260 18.12 8.42 -0.53
CA ALA A 260 18.80 8.01 -1.76
C ALA A 260 18.84 6.49 -1.95
N THR A 261 18.78 5.73 -0.85
CA THR A 261 18.82 4.27 -0.88
C THR A 261 17.74 3.64 -0.03
N GLU A 262 17.41 2.38 -0.33
CA GLU A 262 16.39 1.62 0.39
C GLU A 262 16.82 0.17 0.62
N ARG A 263 16.27 -0.44 1.67
CA ARG A 263 16.36 -1.86 1.96
C ARG A 263 15.14 -2.57 1.38
N VAL A 264 15.32 -3.62 0.60
CA VAL A 264 14.24 -4.47 0.13
C VAL A 264 13.87 -5.47 1.23
N ILE A 265 12.62 -5.50 1.65
CA ILE A 265 12.15 -6.45 2.66
C ILE A 265 12.07 -7.85 2.05
N GLY A 266 12.57 -8.84 2.81
CA GLY A 266 12.71 -10.22 2.34
C GLY A 266 14.11 -10.59 1.86
N GLU A 267 14.96 -9.61 1.61
CA GLU A 267 16.39 -9.83 1.40
C GLU A 267 17.13 -10.03 2.74
N SER A 268 18.31 -10.64 2.67
CA SER A 268 19.18 -10.75 3.85
C SER A 268 19.42 -9.40 4.51
N ILE A 269 19.55 -9.37 5.83
CA ILE A 269 19.90 -8.15 6.56
C ILE A 269 21.28 -7.61 6.15
N LEU A 270 22.13 -8.48 5.62
CA LEU A 270 23.47 -8.13 5.09
C LEU A 270 23.42 -7.74 3.61
N ALA A 271 22.26 -7.84 2.94
CA ALA A 271 22.13 -7.42 1.55
C ALA A 271 22.39 -5.91 1.41
N PRO A 272 23.10 -5.48 0.37
CA PRO A 272 23.36 -4.06 0.15
C PRO A 272 22.03 -3.32 -0.08
N ARG A 273 21.97 -2.09 0.42
CA ARG A 273 20.87 -1.19 0.08
C ARG A 273 20.93 -0.87 -1.42
N ILE A 274 19.77 -0.79 -2.04
CA ILE A 274 19.67 -0.43 -3.46
C ILE A 274 19.36 1.06 -3.62
N LYS A 275 19.65 1.63 -4.79
CA LYS A 275 19.30 3.01 -5.13
C LYS A 275 17.78 3.13 -5.18
N THR A 276 17.21 4.13 -4.49
CA THR A 276 15.81 4.49 -4.65
C THR A 276 15.60 5.13 -6.01
N LEU A 277 14.56 4.71 -6.73
CA LEU A 277 14.15 5.31 -8.00
C LEU A 277 12.90 6.15 -7.78
N MET A 278 12.82 7.27 -8.51
CA MET A 278 11.55 8.00 -8.65
C MET A 278 10.54 7.14 -9.40
N PHE A 279 9.29 7.35 -9.12
CA PHE A 279 8.20 6.75 -9.89
C PHE A 279 8.04 7.55 -11.20
N ASN A 280 8.20 6.87 -12.35
CA ASN A 280 8.07 7.42 -13.69
C ASN A 280 6.83 6.88 -14.38
#